data_aa7be23a3318634abc9d68c1675056c5
#
_entry.id   aa7be23a3318634abc9d68c1675056c5
#
_cell.length_a   1.000
_cell.length_b   1.000
_cell.length_c   1.000
_cell.angle_alpha   90.00
_cell.angle_beta   90.00
_cell.angle_gamma   90.00
#
_symmetry.space_group_name_H-M   'P 1'
#
loop_
_entity.id
_entity.type
_entity.pdbx_description
1 polymer ?
#
loop_
_entity_poly.entity_id
_entity_poly.type
_entity_poly.pdbx_seq_one_letter_code
_entity_poly.pdbx_strand_id
1 'polypeptide(L)'
;MSDPASESSQRLRGSSFAETRSAVLDLIRSEGEISRTDLARRSGLTSPTISAIVKSLIESRIVIESGFGHSTGGKRPVLLRLNDKDLYAIGVSLHIARYVVVICGPDGAEVARTEIRVGAMYNAIANWSETVFPKSLRSSKLWPTA
;
A
#
# COMPACT_ATOMS: atom_id res chain seq x y z
N MET A 1 -27.54 -1.00 -20.86
CA MET A 1 -26.56 -0.23 -20.08
C MET A 1 -26.03 -1.18 -19.01
N SER A 2 -24.85 -1.79 -19.26
CA SER A 2 -24.28 -2.80 -18.38
C SER A 2 -23.70 -2.12 -17.14
N ASP A 3 -23.99 -2.67 -15.96
CA ASP A 3 -23.50 -2.14 -14.67
C ASP A 3 -21.98 -2.33 -14.60
N PRO A 4 -21.18 -1.24 -14.41
CA PRO A 4 -19.73 -1.33 -14.35
C PRO A 4 -19.21 -2.20 -13.18
N ALA A 5 -20.03 -2.39 -12.13
CA ALA A 5 -19.72 -3.29 -11.03
C ALA A 5 -19.76 -4.76 -11.44
N SER A 6 -20.60 -5.15 -12.40
CA SER A 6 -20.70 -6.54 -12.89
C SER A 6 -19.51 -6.92 -13.77
N GLU A 7 -19.00 -5.99 -14.58
CA GLU A 7 -17.83 -6.22 -15.43
C GLU A 7 -16.52 -6.34 -14.62
N SER A 8 -16.35 -5.52 -13.58
CA SER A 8 -15.17 -5.62 -12.70
C SER A 8 -15.14 -6.93 -11.92
N SER A 9 -16.31 -7.41 -11.45
CA SER A 9 -16.43 -8.69 -10.73
C SER A 9 -16.13 -9.91 -11.62
N GLN A 10 -16.48 -9.84 -12.93
CA GLN A 10 -16.17 -10.90 -13.88
C GLN A 10 -14.68 -10.97 -14.23
N ARG A 11 -14.01 -9.84 -14.36
CA ARG A 11 -12.56 -9.76 -14.64
C ARG A 11 -11.72 -10.39 -13.53
N LEU A 12 -12.10 -10.23 -12.27
CA LEU A 12 -11.35 -10.78 -11.14
C LEU A 12 -11.43 -12.30 -10.99
N ARG A 13 -12.43 -12.97 -11.59
CA ARG A 13 -12.59 -14.43 -11.52
C ARG A 13 -11.60 -15.21 -12.38
N GLY A 14 -10.98 -14.58 -13.39
CA GLY A 14 -9.95 -15.18 -14.26
C GLY A 14 -8.55 -14.62 -14.07
N SER A 15 -8.37 -13.67 -13.14
CA SER A 15 -7.11 -13.00 -12.89
C SER A 15 -6.18 -13.81 -11.98
N SER A 16 -4.88 -13.55 -12.09
CA SER A 16 -3.89 -14.15 -11.20
C SER A 16 -4.13 -13.73 -9.74
N PHE A 17 -3.60 -14.50 -8.79
CA PHE A 17 -3.68 -14.14 -7.36
C PHE A 17 -3.10 -12.74 -7.08
N ALA A 18 -2.03 -12.36 -7.79
CA ALA A 18 -1.39 -11.05 -7.65
C ALA A 18 -2.31 -9.91 -8.10
N GLU A 19 -2.98 -10.06 -9.24
CA GLU A 19 -3.94 -9.07 -9.76
C GLU A 19 -5.16 -8.94 -8.83
N THR A 20 -5.69 -10.08 -8.38
CA THR A 20 -6.82 -10.11 -7.45
C THR A 20 -6.46 -9.45 -6.12
N ARG A 21 -5.25 -9.71 -5.61
CA ARG A 21 -4.71 -9.09 -4.39
C ARG A 21 -4.56 -7.57 -4.56
N SER A 22 -4.08 -7.10 -5.71
CA SER A 22 -3.96 -5.67 -6.01
C SER A 22 -5.33 -4.99 -6.02
N ALA A 23 -6.32 -5.57 -6.69
CA ALA A 23 -7.68 -5.03 -6.74
C ALA A 23 -8.35 -4.95 -5.36
N VAL A 24 -8.14 -5.96 -4.49
CA VAL A 24 -8.63 -5.93 -3.11
C VAL A 24 -7.94 -4.83 -2.30
N LEU A 25 -6.64 -4.62 -2.49
CA LEU A 25 -5.88 -3.57 -1.84
C LEU A 25 -6.37 -2.18 -2.26
N ASP A 26 -6.62 -1.98 -3.56
CA ASP A 26 -7.16 -0.72 -4.09
C ASP A 26 -8.55 -0.43 -3.51
N LEU A 27 -9.37 -1.45 -3.31
CA LEU A 27 -10.68 -1.31 -2.69
C LEU A 27 -10.56 -0.91 -1.21
N ILE A 28 -9.64 -1.52 -0.44
CA ILE A 28 -9.37 -1.11 0.95
C ILE A 28 -8.89 0.34 1.00
N ARG A 29 -8.03 0.74 0.07
CA ARG A 29 -7.50 2.11 0.00
C ARG A 29 -8.59 3.14 -0.29
N SER A 30 -9.50 2.85 -1.22
CA SER A 30 -10.56 3.78 -1.61
C SER A 30 -11.64 3.96 -0.53
N GLU A 31 -11.90 2.90 0.26
CA GLU A 31 -12.93 2.92 1.31
C GLU A 31 -12.41 3.44 2.65
N GLY A 32 -11.10 3.47 2.85
CA GLY A 32 -10.47 3.82 4.13
C GLY A 32 -10.61 2.72 5.16
N GLU A 33 -11.84 2.37 5.57
CA GLU A 33 -12.15 1.25 6.47
C GLU A 33 -13.24 0.36 5.87
N ILE A 34 -13.01 -0.96 5.83
CA ILE A 34 -13.94 -1.91 5.21
C ILE A 34 -13.88 -3.27 5.89
N SER A 35 -15.02 -3.98 5.98
CA SER A 35 -15.06 -5.34 6.50
C SER A 35 -14.77 -6.39 5.43
N ARG A 36 -14.36 -7.61 5.86
CA ARG A 36 -14.20 -8.76 4.93
C ARG A 36 -15.48 -9.09 4.17
N THR A 37 -16.63 -8.94 4.81
CA THR A 37 -17.94 -9.18 4.19
C THR A 37 -18.23 -8.15 3.09
N ASP A 38 -17.94 -6.88 3.34
CA ASP A 38 -18.12 -5.83 2.35
C ASP A 38 -17.12 -5.95 1.20
N LEU A 39 -15.87 -6.35 1.48
CA LEU A 39 -14.90 -6.69 0.45
C LEU A 39 -15.41 -7.80 -0.47
N ALA A 40 -15.94 -8.90 0.09
CA ALA A 40 -16.51 -9.99 -0.70
C ALA A 40 -17.67 -9.50 -1.58
N ARG A 41 -18.59 -8.73 -0.99
CA ARG A 41 -19.75 -8.19 -1.70
C ARG A 41 -19.35 -7.24 -2.84
N ARG A 42 -18.40 -6.33 -2.62
CA ARG A 42 -18.01 -5.32 -3.62
C ARG A 42 -17.08 -5.87 -4.71
N SER A 43 -16.19 -6.79 -4.35
CA SER A 43 -15.29 -7.41 -5.32
C SER A 43 -15.92 -8.55 -6.11
N GLY A 44 -17.05 -9.11 -5.65
CA GLY A 44 -17.66 -10.33 -6.20
C GLY A 44 -16.84 -11.60 -5.96
N LEU A 45 -15.83 -11.53 -5.10
CA LEU A 45 -15.00 -12.68 -4.71
C LEU A 45 -15.64 -13.48 -3.58
N THR A 46 -15.27 -14.74 -3.47
CA THR A 46 -15.75 -15.61 -2.40
C THR A 46 -15.11 -15.23 -1.05
N SER A 47 -15.83 -15.49 0.05
CA SER A 47 -15.32 -15.22 1.40
C SER A 47 -14.00 -15.95 1.72
N PRO A 48 -13.77 -17.23 1.30
CA PRO A 48 -12.47 -17.87 1.44
C PRO A 48 -11.35 -17.14 0.69
N THR A 49 -11.61 -16.69 -0.53
CA THR A 49 -10.63 -15.93 -1.34
C THR A 49 -10.25 -14.61 -0.66
N ILE A 50 -11.25 -13.84 -0.20
CA ILE A 50 -11.01 -12.60 0.56
C ILE A 50 -10.21 -12.90 1.83
N SER A 51 -10.54 -13.96 2.55
CA SER A 51 -9.82 -14.33 3.78
C SER A 51 -8.35 -14.64 3.53
N ALA A 52 -8.03 -15.36 2.45
CA ALA A 52 -6.66 -15.68 2.06
C ALA A 52 -5.87 -14.42 1.66
N ILE A 53 -6.49 -13.54 0.85
CA ILE A 53 -5.87 -12.28 0.42
C ILE A 53 -5.62 -11.36 1.61
N VAL A 54 -6.63 -11.14 2.47
CA VAL A 54 -6.52 -10.28 3.64
C VAL A 54 -5.46 -10.80 4.60
N LYS A 55 -5.39 -12.13 4.81
CA LYS A 55 -4.33 -12.76 5.61
C LYS A 55 -2.94 -12.40 5.06
N SER A 56 -2.72 -12.57 3.76
CA SER A 56 -1.46 -12.21 3.09
C SER A 56 -1.12 -10.71 3.23
N LEU A 57 -2.12 -9.83 3.16
CA LEU A 57 -1.93 -8.38 3.30
C LEU A 57 -1.56 -8.00 4.75
N ILE A 58 -2.15 -8.66 5.75
CA ILE A 58 -1.83 -8.45 7.17
C ILE A 58 -0.43 -9.00 7.49
N GLU A 59 -0.07 -10.21 7.01
CA GLU A 59 1.26 -10.80 7.18
C GLU A 59 2.36 -9.90 6.57
N SER A 60 2.06 -9.25 5.44
CA SER A 60 2.94 -8.27 4.79
C SER A 60 2.91 -6.89 5.46
N ARG A 61 2.15 -6.68 6.52
CA ARG A 61 1.94 -5.40 7.22
C ARG A 61 1.41 -4.26 6.35
N ILE A 62 0.78 -4.59 5.21
CA ILE A 62 0.17 -3.61 4.30
C ILE A 62 -1.19 -3.18 4.81
N VAL A 63 -1.93 -4.11 5.44
CA VAL A 63 -3.26 -3.89 6.01
C VAL A 63 -3.23 -4.26 7.49
N ILE A 64 -3.99 -3.52 8.30
CA ILE A 64 -4.19 -3.80 9.72
C ILE A 64 -5.67 -3.88 10.05
N GLU A 65 -6.00 -4.55 11.14
CA GLU A 65 -7.32 -4.50 11.75
C GLU A 65 -7.45 -3.22 12.59
N SER A 66 -8.42 -2.36 12.26
CA SER A 66 -8.56 -1.02 12.86
C SER A 66 -9.59 -0.97 13.99
N GLY A 67 -10.40 -2.03 14.15
CA GLY A 67 -11.44 -2.09 15.17
C GLY A 67 -12.66 -2.87 14.71
N PHE A 68 -13.81 -2.54 15.31
CA PHE A 68 -15.09 -3.18 15.01
C PHE A 68 -16.07 -2.17 14.41
N GLY A 69 -16.74 -2.58 13.34
CA GLY A 69 -17.81 -1.81 12.73
C GLY A 69 -19.12 -1.87 13.49
N HIS A 70 -20.14 -1.18 12.99
CA HIS A 70 -21.48 -1.22 13.54
C HIS A 70 -22.11 -2.60 13.39
N SER A 71 -22.80 -3.06 14.44
CA SER A 71 -23.55 -4.31 14.42
C SER A 71 -24.94 -4.07 13.83
N THR A 72 -25.33 -4.88 12.87
CA THR A 72 -26.69 -4.91 12.30
C THR A 72 -27.49 -6.13 12.79
N GLY A 73 -27.24 -6.58 14.03
CA GLY A 73 -27.97 -7.71 14.64
C GLY A 73 -27.16 -9.00 14.80
N GLY A 74 -25.81 -8.94 14.72
CA GLY A 74 -24.93 -10.10 14.90
C GLY A 74 -23.57 -9.71 15.47
N LYS A 75 -22.56 -10.60 15.31
CA LYS A 75 -21.19 -10.30 15.71
C LYS A 75 -20.68 -9.09 14.92
N ARG A 76 -20.12 -8.10 15.62
CA ARG A 76 -19.54 -6.91 14.99
C ARG A 76 -18.45 -7.31 13.99
N PRO A 77 -18.49 -6.81 12.74
CA PRO A 77 -17.45 -7.07 11.77
C PRO A 77 -16.15 -6.38 12.18
N VAL A 78 -15.02 -7.07 11.96
CA VAL A 78 -13.69 -6.47 12.08
C VAL A 78 -13.44 -5.61 10.86
N LEU A 79 -13.05 -4.36 11.07
CA LEU A 79 -12.68 -3.42 10.02
C LEU A 79 -11.20 -3.53 9.68
N LEU A 80 -10.91 -3.36 8.41
CA LEU A 80 -9.59 -3.41 7.81
C LEU A 80 -9.28 -2.03 7.22
N ARG A 81 -8.04 -1.57 7.39
CA ARG A 81 -7.52 -0.36 6.72
C ARG A 81 -6.07 -0.52 6.31
N LEU A 82 -5.57 0.37 5.50
CA LEU A 82 -4.14 0.44 5.22
C LEU A 82 -3.35 0.71 6.51
N ASN A 83 -2.17 0.12 6.58
CA ASN A 83 -1.19 0.43 7.61
C ASN A 83 -0.44 1.71 7.23
N ASP A 84 -1.01 2.85 7.55
CA ASP A 84 -0.49 4.18 7.23
C ASP A 84 0.79 4.56 7.99
N LYS A 85 1.17 3.78 9.01
CA LYS A 85 2.34 4.10 9.85
C LYS A 85 3.65 3.51 9.33
N ASP A 86 3.59 2.40 8.57
CA ASP A 86 4.77 1.60 8.21
C ASP A 86 4.96 1.45 6.69
N LEU A 87 4.16 2.13 5.87
CA LEU A 87 4.23 2.04 4.41
C LEU A 87 4.75 3.35 3.82
N TYR A 88 5.74 3.20 2.92
CA TYR A 88 6.27 4.31 2.14
C TYR A 88 6.44 3.88 0.68
N ALA A 89 6.20 4.80 -0.24
CA ALA A 89 6.53 4.64 -1.65
C ALA A 89 7.76 5.48 -1.98
N ILE A 90 8.68 4.94 -2.78
CA ILE A 90 9.84 5.68 -3.27
C ILE A 90 9.66 5.89 -4.77
N GLY A 91 9.60 7.14 -5.17
CA GLY A 91 9.63 7.55 -6.57
C GLY A 91 11.01 8.06 -6.96
N VAL A 92 11.51 7.63 -8.11
CA VAL A 92 12.78 8.11 -8.68
C VAL A 92 12.51 8.67 -10.07
N SER A 93 12.86 9.94 -10.26
CA SER A 93 12.80 10.61 -11.56
C SER A 93 14.22 10.87 -12.06
N LEU A 94 14.55 10.35 -13.24
CA LEU A 94 15.87 10.44 -13.84
C LEU A 94 15.87 11.47 -14.95
N HIS A 95 16.68 12.50 -14.81
CA HIS A 95 16.93 13.52 -15.83
C HIS A 95 18.41 13.54 -16.22
N ILE A 96 18.75 14.11 -17.38
CA ILE A 96 20.12 14.14 -17.90
C ILE A 96 21.11 14.80 -16.91
N ALA A 97 20.68 15.84 -16.21
CA ALA A 97 21.54 16.62 -15.32
C ALA A 97 21.28 16.36 -13.83
N ARG A 98 20.19 15.67 -13.45
CA ARG A 98 19.77 15.48 -12.06
C ARG A 98 18.89 14.25 -11.88
N TYR A 99 18.93 13.68 -10.70
CA TYR A 99 17.98 12.68 -10.22
C TYR A 99 17.19 13.27 -9.07
N VAL A 100 15.90 13.01 -9.04
CA VAL A 100 15.01 13.40 -7.94
C VAL A 100 14.48 12.12 -7.31
N VAL A 101 14.68 11.97 -6.00
CA VAL A 101 14.13 10.88 -5.20
C VAL A 101 13.10 11.47 -4.25
N VAL A 102 11.92 10.92 -4.24
CA VAL A 102 10.80 11.33 -3.39
C VAL A 102 10.33 10.14 -2.58
N ILE A 103 10.10 10.33 -1.30
CA ILE A 103 9.47 9.35 -0.41
C ILE A 103 8.09 9.88 -0.08
N CYS A 104 7.06 9.08 -0.34
CA CYS A 104 5.67 9.41 -0.06
C CYS A 104 5.09 8.42 0.96
N GLY A 105 4.21 8.93 1.83
CA GLY A 105 3.35 8.12 2.67
C GLY A 105 2.26 7.38 1.87
N PRO A 106 1.46 6.53 2.52
CA PRO A 106 0.39 5.76 1.87
C PRO A 106 -0.76 6.62 1.35
N ASP A 107 -0.91 7.83 1.88
CA ASP A 107 -1.84 8.87 1.42
C ASP A 107 -1.32 9.67 0.21
N GLY A 108 -0.08 9.38 -0.25
CA GLY A 108 0.59 10.09 -1.31
C GLY A 108 1.26 11.40 -0.86
N ALA A 109 1.18 11.77 0.41
CA ALA A 109 1.86 12.95 0.93
C ALA A 109 3.39 12.77 0.86
N GLU A 110 4.08 13.80 0.39
CA GLU A 110 5.54 13.81 0.34
C GLU A 110 6.12 13.90 1.75
N VAL A 111 6.90 12.89 2.15
CA VAL A 111 7.57 12.81 3.45
C VAL A 111 9.00 13.34 3.34
N ALA A 112 9.66 13.05 2.23
CA ALA A 112 11.01 13.52 1.98
C ALA A 112 11.28 13.64 0.48
N ARG A 113 12.14 14.57 0.11
CA ARG A 113 12.64 14.78 -1.25
C ARG A 113 14.12 15.05 -1.21
N THR A 114 14.86 14.49 -2.15
CA THR A 114 16.24 14.86 -2.40
C THR A 114 16.50 15.01 -3.91
N GLU A 115 17.38 15.93 -4.26
CA GLU A 115 17.85 16.13 -5.62
C GLU A 115 19.36 15.89 -5.69
N ILE A 116 19.79 15.06 -6.61
CA ILE A 116 21.20 14.68 -6.79
C ILE A 116 21.62 15.10 -8.20
N ARG A 117 22.64 15.96 -8.31
CA ARG A 117 23.20 16.33 -9.61
C ARG A 117 24.11 15.22 -10.14
N VAL A 118 24.07 14.96 -11.45
CA VAL A 118 24.82 13.85 -12.09
C VAL A 118 26.33 13.92 -11.83
N GLY A 119 26.91 15.11 -11.77
CA GLY A 119 28.35 15.30 -11.41
C GLY A 119 28.70 14.88 -9.96
N ALA A 120 27.73 14.80 -9.06
CA ALA A 120 27.91 14.36 -7.68
C ALA A 120 27.57 12.87 -7.47
N MET A 121 27.10 12.17 -8.52
CA MET A 121 26.56 10.81 -8.43
C MET A 121 27.60 9.79 -7.97
N TYR A 122 28.87 9.91 -8.38
CA TYR A 122 29.92 8.98 -7.96
C TYR A 122 30.14 9.03 -6.43
N ASN A 123 30.11 10.23 -5.84
CA ASN A 123 30.24 10.41 -4.40
C ASN A 123 28.93 10.06 -3.66
N ALA A 124 27.79 10.24 -4.32
CA ALA A 124 26.48 9.88 -3.76
C ALA A 124 26.27 8.36 -3.69
N ILE A 125 26.80 7.60 -4.65
CA ILE A 125 26.76 6.12 -4.62
C ILE A 125 27.65 5.59 -3.48
N ALA A 126 28.80 6.17 -3.26
CA ALA A 126 29.69 5.80 -2.15
C ALA A 126 29.07 6.09 -0.77
N ASN A 127 28.22 7.13 -0.68
CA ASN A 127 27.55 7.58 0.56
C ASN A 127 26.02 7.56 0.41
N TRP A 128 25.48 6.66 -0.40
CA TRP A 128 24.05 6.65 -0.75
C TRP A 128 23.13 6.60 0.47
N SER A 129 23.51 5.89 1.52
CA SER A 129 22.75 5.81 2.76
C SER A 129 22.61 7.17 3.47
N GLU A 130 23.60 8.06 3.32
CA GLU A 130 23.57 9.41 3.93
C GLU A 130 22.83 10.42 3.05
N THR A 131 22.91 10.25 1.73
CA THR A 131 22.33 11.19 0.75
C THR A 131 20.85 10.95 0.54
N VAL A 132 20.43 9.69 0.49
CA VAL A 132 19.03 9.29 0.21
C VAL A 132 18.19 9.21 1.49
N PHE A 133 18.80 8.85 2.61
CA PHE A 133 18.12 8.73 3.89
C PHE A 133 18.69 9.72 4.92
N PRO A 134 18.15 10.92 5.01
CA PRO A 134 18.58 11.90 6.01
C PRO A 134 18.44 11.33 7.43
N LYS A 135 19.25 11.82 8.35
CA LYS A 135 19.32 11.34 9.74
C LYS A 135 17.97 11.31 10.46
N SER A 136 17.03 12.16 10.06
CA SER A 136 15.67 12.18 10.57
C SER A 136 14.86 10.90 10.28
N LEU A 137 15.16 10.20 9.19
CA LEU A 137 14.51 8.93 8.84
C LEU A 137 15.22 7.70 9.42
N ARG A 138 16.50 7.82 9.81
CA ARG A 138 17.26 6.71 10.42
C ARG A 138 16.84 6.39 11.85
N SER A 139 16.21 7.33 12.54
CA SER A 139 15.68 7.13 13.90
C SER A 139 14.32 6.44 13.91
N SER A 140 13.70 6.24 12.75
CA SER A 140 12.45 5.47 12.64
C SER A 140 12.76 3.98 12.70
N LYS A 141 11.86 3.18 13.32
CA LYS A 141 11.94 1.71 13.46
C LYS A 141 11.98 0.93 12.13
N LEU A 142 12.09 1.63 11.00
CA LEU A 142 12.07 1.10 9.63
C LEU A 142 13.46 0.67 9.13
N TRP A 143 14.53 0.96 9.89
CA TRP A 143 15.89 0.59 9.46
C TRP A 143 16.34 -0.68 10.17
N PRO A 144 16.77 -1.73 9.46
CA PRO A 144 17.43 -2.86 10.10
C PRO A 144 18.74 -2.37 10.71
N THR A 145 18.88 -2.51 12.01
CA THR A 145 20.17 -2.37 12.68
C THR A 145 21.10 -3.45 12.13
N ALA A 146 22.23 -3.03 11.55
CA ALA A 146 23.30 -3.92 11.11
C ALA A 146 23.90 -4.69 12.31
#